data_76788ce6c58d8933ff886bb612cd5b76
#
_entry.id   76788ce6c58d8933ff886bb612cd5b76
#
_cell.length_a   1.000
_cell.length_b   1.000
_cell.length_c   1.000
_cell.angle_alpha   90.00
_cell.angle_beta   90.00
_cell.angle_gamma   90.00
#
_symmetry.space_group_name_H-M   'P 1'
#
loop_
_entity.id
_entity.type
_entity.pdbx_description
1 polymer ?
#
loop_
_entity_poly.entity_id
_entity_poly.type
_entity_poly.pdbx_seq_one_letter_code
_entity_poly.pdbx_strand_id
1 'polypeptide(L)'
;DCGTMCLATSEETGDPATANEIFAKIAGHANKTVVANADPFAFPERRNAVLLTTRGDIAPGGERTYTFVLSWHFPNIANGHEYATRFDDAPAVAHYVFDNQPRLAGDTFKWRDTYYDGTLPCWLLDRLHSTVSYLSTGTAQWWANGRFYAFEGVVCCAGTCTHVWNYAHAAARLFPELERSAREMQDFNADGGGFHPDTG
;
A
#
# COMPACT_ATOMS: atom_id res chain seq x y z
N ASP A 1 -13.09 -11.37 0.59
CA ASP A 1 -12.56 -11.08 -0.74
C ASP A 1 -11.30 -11.91 -1.00
N CYS A 2 -11.29 -12.61 -2.13
CA CYS A 2 -10.17 -13.46 -2.52
C CYS A 2 -9.29 -12.67 -3.50
N GLY A 3 -8.25 -12.10 -2.97
CA GLY A 3 -7.19 -11.47 -3.74
C GLY A 3 -5.93 -12.31 -3.75
N THR A 4 -4.85 -11.72 -4.18
CA THR A 4 -3.52 -12.31 -4.17
C THR A 4 -2.58 -11.52 -3.27
N MET A 5 -1.59 -12.20 -2.70
CA MET A 5 -0.46 -11.59 -2.00
C MET A 5 0.84 -12.18 -2.55
N CYS A 6 1.87 -11.37 -2.61
CA CYS A 6 3.18 -11.78 -3.08
C CYS A 6 4.27 -11.23 -2.16
N LEU A 7 5.20 -12.10 -1.78
CA LEU A 7 6.48 -11.73 -1.19
C LEU A 7 7.57 -12.10 -2.19
N ALA A 8 8.30 -11.11 -2.68
CA ALA A 8 9.27 -11.27 -3.75
C ALA A 8 10.62 -10.64 -3.40
N THR A 9 11.66 -11.09 -4.07
CA THR A 9 13.00 -10.48 -4.05
C THR A 9 13.62 -10.59 -5.43
N SER A 10 14.49 -9.65 -5.79
CA SER A 10 15.32 -9.71 -6.98
C SER A 10 16.57 -10.56 -6.80
N GLU A 11 16.86 -10.97 -5.57
CA GLU A 11 18.03 -11.77 -5.24
C GLU A 11 17.78 -13.27 -5.48
N GLU A 12 18.87 -14.03 -5.64
CA GLU A 12 18.78 -15.48 -5.71
C GLU A 12 18.18 -16.04 -4.41
N THR A 13 17.15 -16.86 -4.54
CA THR A 13 16.44 -17.42 -3.39
C THR A 13 17.13 -18.68 -2.88
N GLY A 14 17.14 -18.83 -1.56
CA GLY A 14 17.62 -20.07 -0.91
C GLY A 14 16.65 -21.23 -1.12
N ASP A 15 17.15 -22.43 -0.84
CA ASP A 15 16.35 -23.67 -0.86
C ASP A 15 15.15 -23.56 0.10
N PRO A 16 13.92 -23.86 -0.34
CA PRO A 16 12.73 -23.90 0.50
C PRO A 16 12.85 -24.81 1.73
N ALA A 17 13.58 -25.91 1.63
CA ALA A 17 13.83 -26.80 2.77
C ALA A 17 14.62 -26.07 3.87
N THR A 18 15.67 -25.34 3.49
CA THR A 18 16.46 -24.52 4.41
C THR A 18 15.62 -23.41 5.05
N ALA A 19 14.71 -22.79 4.29
CA ALA A 19 13.78 -21.80 4.80
C ALA A 19 12.87 -22.37 5.90
N ASN A 20 12.34 -23.56 5.69
CA ASN A 20 11.51 -24.26 6.67
C ASN A 20 12.28 -24.59 7.97
N GLU A 21 13.52 -25.05 7.86
CA GLU A 21 14.38 -25.33 9.02
C GLU A 21 14.69 -24.06 9.82
N ILE A 22 15.02 -22.97 9.14
CA ILE A 22 15.29 -21.68 9.79
C ILE A 22 14.04 -21.16 10.48
N PHE A 23 12.89 -21.23 9.82
CA PHE A 23 11.62 -20.80 10.41
C PHE A 23 11.26 -21.62 11.65
N ALA A 24 11.43 -22.93 11.60
CA ALA A 24 11.19 -23.81 12.74
C ALA A 24 12.11 -23.48 13.94
N LYS A 25 13.37 -23.11 13.69
CA LYS A 25 14.31 -22.68 14.72
C LYS A 25 13.97 -21.31 15.32
N ILE A 26 13.54 -20.34 14.48
CA ILE A 26 13.20 -18.97 14.93
C ILE A 26 11.85 -18.94 15.65
N ALA A 27 10.86 -19.65 15.12
CA ALA A 27 9.50 -19.63 15.65
C ALA A 27 9.35 -20.36 16.99
N GLY A 28 10.40 -21.07 17.43
CA GLY A 28 10.33 -21.89 18.65
C GLY A 28 9.11 -22.80 18.59
N HIS A 29 8.73 -23.59 19.38
CA HIS A 29 7.68 -24.62 19.44
C HIS A 29 6.29 -24.30 18.86
N ALA A 30 6.15 -23.31 17.99
CA ALA A 30 4.90 -23.09 17.28
C ALA A 30 4.76 -24.17 16.20
N ASN A 31 3.78 -25.05 16.33
CA ASN A 31 3.31 -25.99 15.31
C ASN A 31 2.76 -25.22 14.10
N LYS A 32 3.63 -24.56 13.34
CA LYS A 32 3.26 -23.81 12.13
C LYS A 32 3.89 -24.51 10.95
N THR A 33 3.04 -24.98 10.06
CA THR A 33 3.48 -25.47 8.77
C THR A 33 3.73 -24.27 7.87
N VAL A 34 4.96 -24.09 7.43
CA VAL A 34 5.27 -23.14 6.36
C VAL A 34 4.93 -23.84 5.05
N VAL A 35 4.02 -23.28 4.28
CA VAL A 35 3.57 -23.86 3.02
C VAL A 35 3.98 -22.90 1.91
N ALA A 36 4.84 -23.35 1.02
CA ALA A 36 5.30 -22.58 -0.14
C ALA A 36 4.18 -22.34 -1.17
N ASN A 37 3.07 -23.07 -1.11
CA ASN A 37 1.85 -22.89 -1.91
C ASN A 37 0.65 -23.26 -1.02
N ALA A 38 0.26 -22.34 -0.13
CA ALA A 38 -0.90 -22.54 0.71
C ALA A 38 -2.18 -22.32 -0.09
N ASP A 39 -3.14 -23.24 0.04
CA ASP A 39 -4.50 -22.97 -0.35
C ASP A 39 -5.00 -21.75 0.45
N PRO A 40 -5.29 -20.60 -0.21
CA PRO A 40 -5.73 -19.39 0.48
C PRO A 40 -7.07 -19.57 1.21
N PHE A 41 -7.79 -20.67 0.96
CA PHE A 41 -9.11 -20.94 1.52
C PHE A 41 -9.11 -21.87 2.74
N ALA A 42 -7.96 -22.35 3.20
CA ALA A 42 -7.87 -23.16 4.42
C ALA A 42 -8.02 -22.28 5.68
N PHE A 43 -9.20 -21.73 5.92
CA PHE A 43 -9.59 -21.02 7.14
C PHE A 43 -10.41 -21.95 8.07
N PRO A 44 -10.41 -21.71 9.40
CA PRO A 44 -9.84 -20.64 10.22
C PRO A 44 -8.71 -21.09 11.17
N GLU A 45 -8.28 -22.33 11.17
CA GLU A 45 -7.39 -22.86 12.23
C GLU A 45 -5.91 -22.89 11.87
N ARG A 46 -5.54 -22.59 10.63
CA ARG A 46 -4.13 -22.56 10.19
C ARG A 46 -3.73 -21.17 9.78
N ARG A 47 -2.81 -20.57 10.52
CA ARG A 47 -2.12 -19.35 10.09
C ARG A 47 -1.14 -19.74 8.97
N ASN A 48 -1.44 -19.32 7.76
CA ASN A 48 -0.53 -19.48 6.65
C ASN A 48 0.63 -18.50 6.81
N ALA A 49 1.85 -18.98 6.74
CA ALA A 49 3.05 -18.16 6.72
C ALA A 49 3.83 -18.49 5.46
N VAL A 50 4.29 -17.47 4.77
CA VAL A 50 5.22 -17.61 3.64
C VAL A 50 6.59 -17.12 4.11
N LEU A 51 7.62 -17.88 3.82
CA LEU A 51 8.99 -17.52 4.10
C LEU A 51 9.78 -17.51 2.79
N LEU A 52 10.44 -16.39 2.54
CA LEU A 52 11.38 -16.22 1.44
C LEU A 52 12.76 -15.94 2.03
N THR A 53 13.74 -16.72 1.64
CA THR A 53 15.13 -16.56 2.10
C THR A 53 16.03 -16.24 0.92
N THR A 54 17.03 -15.40 1.17
CA THR A 54 18.15 -15.17 0.27
C THR A 54 19.45 -15.52 0.98
N ARG A 55 20.46 -15.88 0.22
CA ARG A 55 21.78 -16.23 0.74
C ARG A 55 22.86 -15.47 -0.01
N GLY A 56 23.87 -15.03 0.70
CA GLY A 56 25.02 -14.37 0.08
C GLY A 56 26.20 -14.30 1.03
N ASP A 57 27.39 -14.43 0.49
CA ASP A 57 28.62 -14.24 1.24
C ASP A 57 28.96 -12.74 1.30
N ILE A 58 29.36 -12.28 2.48
CA ILE A 58 29.81 -10.90 2.71
C ILE A 58 31.25 -10.97 3.14
N ALA A 59 32.15 -10.36 2.34
CA ALA A 59 33.56 -10.28 2.69
C ALA A 59 33.76 -9.41 3.96
N PRO A 60 34.86 -9.62 4.70
CA PRO A 60 35.18 -8.78 5.85
C PRO A 60 35.20 -7.29 5.48
N GLY A 61 34.41 -6.46 6.18
CA GLY A 61 34.25 -5.03 5.90
C GLY A 61 33.39 -4.69 4.69
N GLY A 62 32.81 -5.70 4.03
CA GLY A 62 31.87 -5.52 2.93
C GLY A 62 30.43 -5.30 3.41
N GLU A 63 29.60 -4.77 2.50
CA GLU A 63 28.16 -4.59 2.70
C GLU A 63 27.39 -5.25 1.57
N ARG A 64 26.20 -5.74 1.88
CA ARG A 64 25.25 -6.25 0.89
C ARG A 64 23.83 -5.82 1.27
N THR A 65 23.10 -5.30 0.30
CA THR A 65 21.69 -4.91 0.47
C THR A 65 20.80 -5.97 -0.12
N TYR A 66 19.79 -6.38 0.63
CA TYR A 66 18.74 -7.28 0.17
C TYR A 66 17.42 -6.53 0.09
N THR A 67 16.75 -6.61 -1.05
CA THR A 67 15.46 -5.95 -1.27
C THR A 67 14.35 -6.98 -1.31
N PHE A 68 13.36 -6.80 -0.46
CA PHE A 68 12.14 -7.59 -0.44
C PHE A 68 10.94 -6.69 -0.75
N VAL A 69 10.01 -7.18 -1.56
CA VAL A 69 8.75 -6.52 -1.88
C VAL A 69 7.61 -7.37 -1.35
N LEU A 70 6.77 -6.78 -0.52
CA LEU A 70 5.49 -7.33 -0.13
C LEU A 70 4.40 -6.58 -0.87
N SER A 71 3.65 -7.27 -1.70
CA SER A 71 2.53 -6.72 -2.45
C SER A 71 1.25 -7.50 -2.21
N TRP A 72 0.13 -6.85 -2.46
CA TRP A 72 -1.19 -7.45 -2.41
C TRP A 72 -2.09 -6.86 -3.48
N HIS A 73 -3.08 -7.64 -3.89
CA HIS A 73 -4.05 -7.27 -4.90
C HIS A 73 -5.41 -7.89 -4.55
N PHE A 74 -6.37 -7.06 -4.17
CA PHE A 74 -7.72 -7.46 -3.74
C PHE A 74 -8.77 -6.76 -4.60
N PRO A 75 -9.06 -7.25 -5.81
CA PRO A 75 -9.92 -6.56 -6.78
C PRO A 75 -11.42 -6.68 -6.49
N ASN A 76 -11.84 -7.66 -5.68
CA ASN A 76 -13.24 -8.11 -5.61
C ASN A 76 -14.05 -7.33 -4.56
N ILE A 77 -14.09 -6.03 -4.66
CA ILE A 77 -15.06 -5.19 -3.96
C ILE A 77 -16.14 -4.71 -4.92
N ALA A 78 -17.29 -4.30 -4.40
CA ALA A 78 -18.46 -3.95 -5.21
C ALA A 78 -18.18 -2.91 -6.31
N ASN A 79 -17.31 -1.91 -6.03
CA ASN A 79 -16.97 -0.85 -6.97
C ASN A 79 -15.61 -1.05 -7.65
N GLY A 80 -14.93 -2.16 -7.37
CA GLY A 80 -13.56 -2.39 -7.79
C GLY A 80 -12.56 -1.40 -7.18
N HIS A 81 -11.28 -1.74 -7.21
CA HIS A 81 -10.20 -0.80 -6.90
C HIS A 81 -9.56 -0.27 -8.17
N GLU A 82 -9.16 0.99 -8.17
CA GLU A 82 -8.51 1.61 -9.30
C GLU A 82 -7.19 0.89 -9.66
N TYR A 83 -6.39 0.51 -8.68
CA TYR A 83 -5.15 -0.23 -8.93
C TYR A 83 -5.39 -1.59 -9.64
N ALA A 84 -6.56 -2.20 -9.46
CA ALA A 84 -6.93 -3.44 -10.16
C ALA A 84 -7.23 -3.22 -11.65
N THR A 85 -7.36 -1.99 -12.10
CA THR A 85 -7.42 -1.67 -13.53
C THR A 85 -6.03 -1.59 -14.17
N ARG A 86 -4.97 -1.54 -13.36
CA ARG A 86 -3.57 -1.41 -13.81
C ARG A 86 -2.79 -2.71 -13.65
N PHE A 87 -3.16 -3.55 -12.69
CA PHE A 87 -2.44 -4.76 -12.35
C PHE A 87 -3.40 -5.95 -12.29
N ASP A 88 -2.99 -7.07 -12.82
CA ASP A 88 -3.79 -8.29 -12.84
C ASP A 88 -3.74 -9.05 -11.52
N ASP A 89 -2.59 -8.97 -10.81
CA ASP A 89 -2.35 -9.70 -9.57
C ASP A 89 -1.23 -9.07 -8.72
N ALA A 90 -0.97 -9.63 -7.54
CA ALA A 90 0.10 -9.16 -6.66
C ALA A 90 1.51 -9.38 -7.22
N PRO A 91 1.85 -10.47 -7.93
CA PRO A 91 3.09 -10.59 -8.68
C PRO A 91 3.33 -9.46 -9.67
N ALA A 92 2.32 -9.05 -10.45
CA ALA A 92 2.43 -7.93 -11.38
C ALA A 92 2.78 -6.61 -10.66
N VAL A 93 2.19 -6.38 -9.48
CA VAL A 93 2.57 -5.23 -8.62
C VAL A 93 4.03 -5.34 -8.18
N ALA A 94 4.48 -6.52 -7.75
CA ALA A 94 5.87 -6.73 -7.32
C ALA A 94 6.86 -6.47 -8.46
N HIS A 95 6.59 -6.96 -9.66
CA HIS A 95 7.42 -6.69 -10.84
C HIS A 95 7.50 -5.20 -11.15
N TYR A 96 6.35 -4.50 -11.13
CA TYR A 96 6.34 -3.05 -11.32
C TYR A 96 7.21 -2.32 -10.29
N VAL A 97 7.17 -2.74 -9.03
CA VAL A 97 8.00 -2.13 -7.97
C VAL A 97 9.49 -2.37 -8.24
N PHE A 98 9.90 -3.58 -8.63
CA PHE A 98 11.30 -3.85 -8.96
C PHE A 98 11.77 -3.04 -10.16
N ASP A 99 11.01 -2.99 -11.24
CA ASP A 99 11.35 -2.26 -12.47
C ASP A 99 11.47 -0.75 -12.25
N ASN A 100 10.74 -0.22 -11.25
CA ASN A 100 10.68 1.20 -10.95
C ASN A 100 11.31 1.57 -9.59
N GLN A 101 11.93 0.64 -8.88
CA GLN A 101 12.42 0.82 -7.52
C GLN A 101 13.29 2.08 -7.32
N PRO A 102 14.28 2.39 -8.18
CA PRO A 102 15.09 3.60 -8.00
C PRO A 102 14.26 4.88 -8.04
N ARG A 103 13.29 4.95 -8.96
CA ARG A 103 12.40 6.11 -9.08
C ARG A 103 11.45 6.19 -7.88
N LEU A 104 10.76 5.12 -7.53
CA LEU A 104 9.80 5.08 -6.44
C LEU A 104 10.46 5.43 -5.10
N ALA A 105 11.63 4.85 -4.82
CA ALA A 105 12.39 5.16 -3.62
C ALA A 105 12.91 6.61 -3.66
N GLY A 106 13.46 7.05 -4.79
CA GLY A 106 13.96 8.40 -4.96
C GLY A 106 12.88 9.47 -4.77
N ASP A 107 11.70 9.28 -5.35
CA ASP A 107 10.56 10.20 -5.19
C ASP A 107 10.07 10.23 -3.74
N THR A 108 10.04 9.08 -3.08
CA THR A 108 9.65 8.97 -1.66
C THR A 108 10.64 9.71 -0.75
N PHE A 109 11.93 9.51 -0.95
CA PHE A 109 12.96 10.22 -0.19
C PHE A 109 12.95 11.72 -0.47
N LYS A 110 12.81 12.12 -1.73
CA LYS A 110 12.67 13.53 -2.09
C LYS A 110 11.50 14.21 -1.42
N TRP A 111 10.35 13.53 -1.34
CA TRP A 111 9.19 14.01 -0.61
C TRP A 111 9.49 14.17 0.88
N ARG A 112 10.03 13.15 1.53
CA ARG A 112 10.44 13.20 2.94
C ARG A 112 11.38 14.37 3.20
N ASP A 113 12.42 14.51 2.40
CA ASP A 113 13.48 15.52 2.59
C ASP A 113 12.92 16.93 2.37
N THR A 114 11.98 17.12 1.45
CA THR A 114 11.27 18.40 1.26
C THR A 114 10.61 18.89 2.56
N TYR A 115 10.18 17.98 3.41
CA TYR A 115 9.63 18.33 4.72
C TYR A 115 10.72 18.56 5.77
N TYR A 116 11.62 17.61 5.91
CA TYR A 116 12.55 17.58 7.05
C TYR A 116 13.79 18.45 6.88
N ASP A 117 14.10 18.90 5.66
CA ASP A 117 15.11 19.94 5.41
C ASP A 117 14.62 21.36 5.75
N GLY A 118 13.38 21.50 6.19
CA GLY A 118 12.78 22.75 6.62
C GLY A 118 13.29 23.22 7.99
N THR A 119 12.93 24.45 8.35
CA THR A 119 13.32 25.08 9.64
C THR A 119 12.28 24.86 10.76
N LEU A 120 11.17 24.21 10.46
CA LEU A 120 10.13 23.91 11.46
C LEU A 120 10.59 22.78 12.40
N PRO A 121 10.17 22.81 13.66
CA PRO A 121 10.48 21.72 14.60
C PRO A 121 9.97 20.36 14.09
N CYS A 122 10.77 19.29 14.25
CA CYS A 122 10.44 17.96 13.76
C CYS A 122 9.09 17.45 14.27
N TRP A 123 8.71 17.74 15.52
CA TRP A 123 7.42 17.32 16.07
C TRP A 123 6.22 17.96 15.35
N LEU A 124 6.39 19.20 14.84
CA LEU A 124 5.35 19.87 14.07
C LEU A 124 5.28 19.30 12.65
N LEU A 125 6.43 19.08 12.03
CA LEU A 125 6.53 18.44 10.71
C LEU A 125 5.92 17.05 10.72
N ASP A 126 6.21 16.25 11.74
CA ASP A 126 5.64 14.91 11.91
C ASP A 126 4.11 14.96 12.01
N ARG A 127 3.57 15.89 12.78
CA ARG A 127 2.12 16.12 12.88
C ARG A 127 1.48 16.50 11.56
N LEU A 128 2.10 17.38 10.82
CA LEU A 128 1.60 17.84 9.51
C LEU A 128 1.68 16.73 8.46
N HIS A 129 2.71 15.89 8.52
CA HIS A 129 3.00 14.88 7.52
C HIS A 129 2.27 13.55 7.76
N SER A 130 2.03 13.19 9.01
CA SER A 130 1.39 11.91 9.37
C SER A 130 -0.01 11.76 8.77
N THR A 131 -0.70 12.86 8.47
CA THR A 131 -2.02 12.82 7.84
C THR A 131 -2.04 12.17 6.46
N VAL A 132 -0.90 12.12 5.76
CA VAL A 132 -0.80 11.44 4.43
C VAL A 132 -1.00 9.93 4.54
N SER A 133 -0.75 9.35 5.71
CA SER A 133 -0.91 7.92 5.94
C SER A 133 -2.33 7.39 5.70
N TYR A 134 -3.34 8.26 5.74
CA TYR A 134 -4.73 7.84 5.48
C TYR A 134 -4.92 7.25 4.08
N LEU A 135 -4.11 7.65 3.09
CA LEU A 135 -4.17 7.11 1.72
C LEU A 135 -3.85 5.61 1.65
N SER A 136 -3.12 5.09 2.63
CA SER A 136 -2.78 3.66 2.74
C SER A 136 -3.70 2.88 3.68
N THR A 137 -4.81 3.47 4.11
CA THR A 137 -5.75 2.87 5.05
C THR A 137 -7.12 2.62 4.41
N GLY A 138 -7.98 1.86 5.08
CA GLY A 138 -9.36 1.67 4.66
C GLY A 138 -10.26 2.92 4.76
N THR A 139 -9.73 4.04 5.25
CA THR A 139 -10.43 5.34 5.28
C THR A 139 -10.39 6.07 3.94
N ALA A 140 -9.58 5.61 3.01
CA ALA A 140 -9.52 6.14 1.65
C ALA A 140 -9.69 5.00 0.63
N GLN A 141 -10.54 5.20 -0.36
CA GLN A 141 -10.80 4.23 -1.41
C GLN A 141 -10.82 4.92 -2.77
N TRP A 142 -10.01 4.44 -3.68
CA TRP A 142 -10.05 4.86 -5.08
C TRP A 142 -10.65 3.73 -5.89
N TRP A 143 -11.82 3.99 -6.47
CA TRP A 143 -12.61 2.97 -7.16
C TRP A 143 -12.23 2.83 -8.64
N ALA A 144 -12.58 1.69 -9.23
CA ALA A 144 -12.25 1.37 -10.62
C ALA A 144 -12.82 2.36 -11.64
N ASN A 145 -13.89 3.08 -11.30
CA ASN A 145 -14.47 4.14 -12.14
C ASN A 145 -13.74 5.50 -12.01
N GLY A 146 -12.62 5.56 -11.27
CA GLY A 146 -11.84 6.78 -11.04
C GLY A 146 -12.33 7.62 -9.87
N ARG A 147 -13.46 7.26 -9.24
CA ARG A 147 -13.99 8.04 -8.12
C ARG A 147 -13.24 7.76 -6.84
N PHE A 148 -12.78 8.82 -6.18
CA PHE A 148 -12.12 8.74 -4.88
C PHE A 148 -13.11 9.02 -3.75
N TYR A 149 -13.07 8.19 -2.73
CA TYR A 149 -13.85 8.36 -1.51
C TYR A 149 -12.95 8.42 -0.28
N ALA A 150 -13.22 9.38 0.59
CA ALA A 150 -12.65 9.44 1.93
C ALA A 150 -13.77 9.30 2.98
N PHE A 151 -13.43 8.65 4.10
CA PHE A 151 -14.33 8.40 5.22
C PHE A 151 -13.72 9.00 6.48
N GLU A 152 -14.54 9.30 7.48
CA GLU A 152 -14.04 9.75 8.80
C GLU A 152 -13.28 8.67 9.55
N GLY A 153 -13.50 7.43 9.20
CA GLY A 153 -12.86 6.24 9.74
C GLY A 153 -13.30 5.04 8.95
N VAL A 154 -12.80 3.86 9.30
CA VAL A 154 -13.22 2.63 8.64
C VAL A 154 -14.70 2.38 8.94
N VAL A 155 -15.52 2.37 7.88
CA VAL A 155 -16.97 2.11 7.96
C VAL A 155 -17.73 3.18 8.78
N CYS A 156 -17.21 4.39 8.91
CA CYS A 156 -17.87 5.51 9.55
C CYS A 156 -18.45 6.45 8.51
N CYS A 157 -19.71 6.80 8.59
CA CYS A 157 -20.48 7.67 7.70
C CYS A 157 -20.59 7.18 6.24
N ALA A 158 -21.45 7.83 5.49
CA ALA A 158 -21.43 7.74 4.04
C ALA A 158 -20.12 8.33 3.50
N GLY A 159 -19.48 7.66 2.55
CA GLY A 159 -18.23 8.13 1.96
C GLY A 159 -18.37 9.55 1.42
N THR A 160 -17.25 10.29 1.41
CA THR A 160 -17.19 11.68 0.98
C THR A 160 -17.60 12.71 2.04
N CYS A 161 -17.39 12.41 3.29
CA CYS A 161 -17.46 13.39 4.36
C CYS A 161 -16.37 14.45 4.13
N THR A 162 -16.72 15.53 3.47
CA THR A 162 -15.79 16.54 2.95
C THR A 162 -14.95 17.20 4.04
N HIS A 163 -15.43 17.24 5.29
CA HIS A 163 -14.68 17.88 6.36
C HIS A 163 -13.39 17.10 6.72
N VAL A 164 -13.40 15.79 6.63
CA VAL A 164 -12.17 14.97 6.83
C VAL A 164 -11.19 15.20 5.70
N TRP A 165 -11.69 15.29 4.48
CA TRP A 165 -10.88 15.58 3.31
C TRP A 165 -10.19 16.93 3.38
N ASN A 166 -10.86 17.92 3.94
CA ASN A 166 -10.29 19.26 4.12
C ASN A 166 -9.09 19.32 5.08
N TYR A 167 -8.90 18.32 5.93
CA TYR A 167 -7.71 18.24 6.78
C TYR A 167 -6.48 17.66 6.06
N ALA A 168 -6.67 17.04 4.90
CA ALA A 168 -5.64 16.28 4.20
C ALA A 168 -5.11 17.03 2.98
N HIS A 169 -4.68 18.26 3.15
CA HIS A 169 -4.21 19.12 2.05
C HIS A 169 -2.98 18.59 1.28
N ALA A 170 -2.29 17.59 1.82
CA ALA A 170 -1.11 17.01 1.16
C ALA A 170 -1.47 16.26 -0.14
N ALA A 171 -2.67 15.68 -0.26
CA ALA A 171 -3.08 14.91 -1.43
C ALA A 171 -3.06 15.76 -2.70
N ALA A 172 -3.52 17.02 -2.66
CA ALA A 172 -3.51 17.92 -3.81
C ALA A 172 -2.11 18.18 -4.38
N ARG A 173 -1.09 18.12 -3.54
CA ARG A 173 0.31 18.34 -3.94
C ARG A 173 1.01 17.06 -4.37
N LEU A 174 0.75 15.95 -3.68
CA LEU A 174 1.35 14.65 -3.96
C LEU A 174 0.70 13.96 -5.16
N PHE A 175 -0.62 14.02 -5.22
CA PHE A 175 -1.44 13.31 -6.18
C PHE A 175 -2.49 14.25 -6.78
N PRO A 176 -2.07 15.24 -7.60
CA PRO A 176 -2.97 16.28 -8.12
C PRO A 176 -4.09 15.70 -9.00
N GLU A 177 -3.84 14.59 -9.68
CA GLU A 177 -4.87 13.92 -10.49
C GLU A 177 -5.95 13.29 -9.60
N LEU A 178 -5.58 12.70 -8.48
CA LEU A 178 -6.50 12.16 -7.49
C LEU A 178 -7.40 13.27 -6.91
N GLU A 179 -6.81 14.38 -6.50
CA GLU A 179 -7.55 15.53 -5.97
C GLU A 179 -8.49 16.11 -7.02
N ARG A 180 -8.03 16.27 -8.25
CA ARG A 180 -8.87 16.74 -9.36
C ARG A 180 -10.06 15.83 -9.60
N SER A 181 -9.83 14.53 -9.67
CA SER A 181 -10.89 13.52 -9.83
C SER A 181 -11.94 13.63 -8.71
N ALA A 182 -11.49 13.77 -7.45
CA ALA A 182 -12.40 13.94 -6.33
C ALA A 182 -13.27 15.20 -6.48
N ARG A 183 -12.69 16.33 -6.88
CA ARG A 183 -13.43 17.60 -7.06
C ARG A 183 -14.38 17.55 -8.25
N GLU A 184 -13.93 17.05 -9.39
CA GLU A 184 -14.75 16.98 -10.61
C GLU A 184 -15.90 15.98 -10.49
N MET A 185 -15.65 14.82 -9.90
CA MET A 185 -16.65 13.74 -9.79
C MET A 185 -17.59 13.92 -8.61
N GLN A 186 -17.28 14.76 -7.65
CA GLN A 186 -18.05 14.92 -6.43
C GLN A 186 -18.48 16.37 -6.20
N ASP A 187 -17.53 17.27 -5.90
CA ASP A 187 -17.86 18.60 -5.39
C ASP A 187 -18.49 19.47 -6.48
N PHE A 188 -18.03 19.36 -7.72
CA PHE A 188 -18.47 20.17 -8.87
C PHE A 188 -19.35 19.41 -9.85
N ASN A 189 -19.80 18.21 -9.51
CA ASN A 189 -20.68 17.44 -10.37
C ASN A 189 -22.15 17.81 -10.09
N ALA A 190 -22.84 18.32 -11.10
CA ALA A 190 -24.27 18.64 -11.03
C ALA A 190 -25.17 17.39 -11.04
N ASP A 191 -24.70 16.29 -11.63
CA ASP A 191 -25.46 15.05 -11.79
C ASP A 191 -25.17 14.06 -10.63
N GLY A 192 -25.68 14.36 -9.45
CA GLY A 192 -25.53 13.52 -8.26
C GLY A 192 -24.26 13.79 -7.44
N GLY A 193 -23.60 14.91 -7.68
CA GLY A 193 -22.50 15.45 -6.86
C GLY A 193 -22.96 16.48 -5.84
N GLY A 194 -22.01 17.22 -5.30
CA GLY A 194 -22.25 18.27 -4.29
C GLY A 194 -22.60 19.63 -4.85
N PHE A 195 -22.56 19.82 -6.17
CA PHE A 195 -22.84 21.11 -6.79
C PHE A 195 -24.29 21.22 -7.25
N HIS A 196 -24.92 22.30 -6.82
CA HIS A 196 -26.27 22.65 -7.28
C HIS A 196 -26.22 23.87 -8.22
N PRO A 197 -26.55 23.73 -9.53
CA PRO A 197 -26.33 24.76 -10.52
C PRO A 197 -27.04 26.09 -10.20
N ASP A 198 -28.21 26.03 -9.55
CA ASP A 198 -29.04 27.21 -9.28
C ASP A 198 -28.68 27.92 -7.97
N THR A 199 -28.03 27.24 -7.03
CA THR A 199 -27.78 27.79 -5.69
C THR A 199 -26.30 27.83 -5.30
N GLY A 200 -25.44 27.15 -6.05
CA GLY A 200 -24.00 27.03 -5.76
C GLY A 200 -23.67 25.90 -4.80
#